data_3d82c52709d1556cf8d83fc1aa121e2c
#
_entry.id   3d82c52709d1556cf8d83fc1aa121e2c
#
_cell.length_a   1.000
_cell.length_b   1.000
_cell.length_c   1.000
_cell.angle_alpha   90.00
_cell.angle_beta   90.00
_cell.angle_gamma   90.00
#
_symmetry.space_group_name_H-M   'P 1'
#
loop_
_entity.id
_entity.type
_entity.pdbx_description
1 polymer ?
#
loop_
_entity_poly.entity_id
_entity_poly.type
_entity_poly.pdbx_seq_one_letter_code
_entity_poly.pdbx_strand_id
1 'polypeptide(L)'
;LTHGGNIIMKRLSISLVTLVLAASLVGCNKTTETTTSSKMKPGTYTASAAGMNDDVTVEVEVTENEIKSVKVTSHAETPGIGGELVDKDGKVVTTGGVAPVQLIPEEIVKHQSLSVDNVTGATITTGAIKTAVKDAIKQAGGDPDAFKKEVTYEDRKDVEADVVVVGGGGAGLASAVELLQNGKNVAIIEKAGEIGGDTLVCGAIYNAPDPALQQHAEMSDAVKTTIEKALAETPINDQHAALIAEVQAQWDAYKAAGRTDLFDSKEWYALQTWINGDKVANLDLVKALCYNAFGGYEWIESMGMTFQDKISQGAGSLWQRTHTSTMKMGTGFISVYADMLEKYGDKVTLL
;
A
#
# COMPACT_ATOMS: atom_id res chain seq x y z
N LEU A 1 -11.67 -31.47 44.31
CA LEU A 1 -11.83 -32.92 44.10
C LEU A 1 -11.04 -33.33 42.86
N THR A 2 -9.95 -33.98 43.13
CA THR A 2 -9.00 -34.71 42.32
C THR A 2 -9.64 -35.70 41.36
N HIS A 3 -9.17 -35.83 40.14
CA HIS A 3 -8.91 -37.14 39.54
C HIS A 3 -7.88 -37.01 38.42
N GLY A 4 -6.73 -37.61 38.66
CA GLY A 4 -5.68 -37.83 37.68
C GLY A 4 -6.01 -39.06 36.83
N GLY A 5 -5.50 -39.06 35.62
CA GLY A 5 -5.55 -40.18 34.67
C GLY A 5 -4.22 -40.32 33.95
N ASN A 6 -3.39 -41.24 34.47
CA ASN A 6 -2.16 -41.71 33.86
C ASN A 6 -2.47 -42.44 32.55
N ILE A 7 -1.84 -42.09 31.45
CA ILE A 7 -1.78 -42.90 30.23
C ILE A 7 -0.39 -43.52 30.10
N ILE A 8 -0.39 -44.81 30.21
CA ILE A 8 0.75 -45.75 30.15
C ILE A 8 1.24 -45.85 28.69
N MET A 9 2.52 -45.53 28.46
CA MET A 9 3.20 -45.86 27.20
C MET A 9 3.54 -47.36 27.18
N LYS A 10 2.95 -48.08 26.24
CA LYS A 10 3.39 -49.44 25.90
C LYS A 10 4.56 -49.40 24.93
N ARG A 11 5.71 -49.83 25.38
CA ARG A 11 6.87 -50.17 24.55
C ARG A 11 6.57 -51.46 23.78
N LEU A 12 6.70 -51.43 22.45
CA LEU A 12 6.68 -52.62 21.60
C LEU A 12 8.13 -52.94 21.21
N SER A 13 8.51 -54.17 21.49
CA SER A 13 9.84 -54.71 21.32
C SER A 13 10.12 -55.06 19.86
N ILE A 14 11.31 -54.75 19.42
CA ILE A 14 11.87 -55.09 18.10
C ILE A 14 12.30 -56.56 18.13
N SER A 15 11.77 -57.34 17.19
CA SER A 15 12.33 -58.68 16.90
C SER A 15 13.20 -58.62 15.66
N LEU A 16 14.44 -58.93 15.84
CA LEU A 16 15.49 -59.07 14.84
C LEU A 16 15.26 -60.38 14.05
N VAL A 17 15.09 -60.27 12.73
CA VAL A 17 15.21 -61.44 11.85
C VAL A 17 16.35 -61.16 10.86
N THR A 18 17.45 -61.83 11.09
CA THR A 18 18.59 -61.96 10.22
C THR A 18 18.25 -62.95 9.08
N LEU A 19 18.29 -62.51 7.84
CA LEU A 19 18.38 -63.45 6.70
C LEU A 19 19.51 -63.00 5.76
N VAL A 20 20.55 -63.85 5.76
CA VAL A 20 21.65 -63.79 4.80
C VAL A 20 21.20 -64.46 3.51
N LEU A 21 21.39 -63.81 2.36
CA LEU A 21 21.64 -64.50 1.08
C LEU A 21 22.32 -63.61 0.03
N ALA A 22 23.46 -64.04 -0.36
CA ALA A 22 24.08 -64.14 -1.67
C ALA A 22 24.19 -62.89 -2.56
N ALA A 23 25.41 -62.54 -2.79
CA ALA A 23 25.89 -61.64 -3.83
C ALA A 23 25.37 -62.01 -5.23
N SER A 24 24.79 -61.05 -5.90
CA SER A 24 24.80 -60.98 -7.35
C SER A 24 25.36 -59.57 -7.70
N LEU A 25 26.55 -59.53 -8.17
CA LEU A 25 27.22 -58.39 -8.81
C LEU A 25 26.45 -58.10 -10.13
N VAL A 26 25.48 -57.22 -10.04
CA VAL A 26 25.00 -56.48 -11.22
C VAL A 26 25.59 -55.08 -11.07
N GLY A 27 26.56 -54.77 -11.95
CA GLY A 27 27.14 -53.45 -12.06
C GLY A 27 26.02 -52.43 -12.34
N CYS A 28 25.64 -51.66 -11.34
CA CYS A 28 24.98 -50.37 -11.57
C CYS A 28 26.03 -49.47 -12.21
N ASN A 29 25.97 -49.40 -13.53
CA ASN A 29 26.50 -48.30 -14.26
C ASN A 29 25.81 -47.05 -13.70
N LYS A 30 26.46 -46.32 -12.82
CA LYS A 30 26.08 -44.95 -12.49
C LYS A 30 26.20 -44.17 -13.79
N THR A 31 25.15 -44.08 -14.53
CA THR A 31 25.00 -43.02 -15.51
C THR A 31 25.08 -41.74 -14.70
N THR A 32 26.25 -41.15 -14.67
CA THR A 32 26.44 -39.77 -14.35
C THR A 32 25.59 -39.07 -15.40
N GLU A 33 24.36 -38.66 -15.06
CA GLU A 33 23.66 -37.64 -15.82
C GLU A 33 24.60 -36.44 -15.77
N THR A 34 25.43 -36.32 -16.79
CA THR A 34 26.06 -35.08 -17.13
C THR A 34 24.89 -34.17 -17.47
N THR A 35 24.46 -33.37 -16.52
CA THR A 35 23.63 -32.18 -16.78
C THR A 35 24.47 -31.34 -17.72
N THR A 36 24.36 -31.59 -19.01
CA THR A 36 24.78 -30.66 -20.05
C THR A 36 23.87 -29.44 -19.85
N SER A 37 24.35 -28.46 -19.10
CA SER A 37 23.80 -27.12 -19.12
C SER A 37 23.72 -26.74 -20.59
N SER A 38 22.54 -26.74 -21.14
CA SER A 38 22.32 -26.33 -22.52
C SER A 38 22.70 -24.85 -22.58
N LYS A 39 23.80 -24.53 -23.25
CA LYS A 39 24.24 -23.16 -23.43
C LYS A 39 23.17 -22.39 -24.17
N MET A 40 22.82 -21.22 -23.65
CA MET A 40 21.92 -20.30 -24.32
C MET A 40 22.54 -19.78 -25.61
N LYS A 41 21.75 -19.56 -26.61
CA LYS A 41 22.21 -18.83 -27.80
C LYS A 41 22.21 -17.33 -27.44
N PRO A 42 23.38 -16.65 -27.53
CA PRO A 42 23.45 -15.23 -27.22
C PRO A 42 22.49 -14.41 -28.08
N GLY A 43 21.80 -13.46 -27.48
CA GLY A 43 20.81 -12.62 -28.16
C GLY A 43 19.82 -11.99 -27.17
N THR A 44 18.87 -11.28 -27.74
CA THR A 44 17.75 -10.65 -27.01
C THR A 44 16.46 -11.38 -27.31
N TYR A 45 15.71 -11.71 -26.27
CA TYR A 45 14.47 -12.50 -26.35
C TYR A 45 13.36 -11.77 -25.61
N THR A 46 12.17 -11.78 -26.21
CA THR A 46 10.98 -11.15 -25.62
C THR A 46 9.97 -12.22 -25.24
N ALA A 47 9.43 -12.13 -24.04
CA ALA A 47 8.37 -13.01 -23.57
C ALA A 47 7.42 -12.25 -22.66
N SER A 48 6.19 -12.78 -22.52
CA SER A 48 5.14 -12.18 -21.69
C SER A 48 4.52 -13.23 -20.77
N ALA A 49 4.04 -12.77 -19.63
CA ALA A 49 3.24 -13.60 -18.71
C ALA A 49 2.15 -12.76 -18.05
N ALA A 50 1.06 -13.43 -17.65
CA ALA A 50 -0.08 -12.76 -17.03
C ALA A 50 0.32 -12.08 -15.73
N GLY A 51 0.15 -10.75 -15.68
CA GLY A 51 0.28 -9.92 -14.49
C GLY A 51 -1.04 -9.79 -13.73
N MET A 52 -1.15 -8.74 -12.88
CA MET A 52 -2.37 -8.50 -12.10
C MET A 52 -3.49 -7.90 -12.95
N ASN A 53 -3.19 -6.93 -13.79
CA ASN A 53 -4.19 -6.22 -14.59
C ASN A 53 -4.11 -6.58 -16.07
N ASP A 54 -2.91 -6.91 -16.58
CA ASP A 54 -2.66 -7.32 -17.97
C ASP A 54 -1.31 -8.04 -18.02
N ASP A 55 -0.89 -8.49 -19.22
CA ASP A 55 0.39 -9.16 -19.41
C ASP A 55 1.57 -8.23 -19.08
N VAL A 56 2.55 -8.80 -18.36
CA VAL A 56 3.87 -8.18 -18.17
C VAL A 56 4.82 -8.74 -19.23
N THR A 57 5.35 -7.87 -20.06
CA THR A 57 6.29 -8.21 -21.12
C THR A 57 7.70 -7.83 -20.73
N VAL A 58 8.64 -8.77 -20.90
CA VAL A 58 10.06 -8.54 -20.64
C VAL A 58 10.88 -8.71 -21.90
N GLU A 59 11.96 -7.95 -22.00
CA GLU A 59 13.08 -8.15 -22.91
C GLU A 59 14.30 -8.62 -22.11
N VAL A 60 14.86 -9.75 -22.51
CA VAL A 60 15.98 -10.41 -21.80
C VAL A 60 17.15 -10.57 -22.75
N GLU A 61 18.29 -9.95 -22.46
CA GLU A 61 19.54 -10.17 -23.17
C GLU A 61 20.35 -11.26 -22.44
N VAL A 62 20.77 -12.28 -23.17
CA VAL A 62 21.56 -13.39 -22.62
C VAL A 62 22.89 -13.58 -23.38
N THR A 63 23.89 -14.06 -22.65
CA THR A 63 25.11 -14.68 -23.20
C THR A 63 24.93 -16.20 -23.24
N GLU A 64 25.98 -16.95 -23.53
CA GLU A 64 25.92 -18.43 -23.46
C GLU A 64 25.56 -18.96 -22.06
N ASN A 65 25.93 -18.24 -20.99
CA ASN A 65 25.88 -18.76 -19.62
C ASN A 65 25.21 -17.79 -18.61
N GLU A 66 24.89 -16.56 -19.02
CA GLU A 66 24.46 -15.50 -18.10
C GLU A 66 23.27 -14.71 -18.65
N ILE A 67 22.45 -14.22 -17.75
CA ILE A 67 21.43 -13.20 -18.02
C ILE A 67 22.14 -11.85 -17.91
N LYS A 68 22.32 -11.16 -19.04
CA LYS A 68 23.04 -9.89 -19.09
C LYS A 68 22.17 -8.70 -18.71
N SER A 69 20.91 -8.70 -19.16
CA SER A 69 19.93 -7.69 -18.78
C SER A 69 18.52 -8.26 -18.81
N VAL A 70 17.67 -7.72 -17.97
CA VAL A 70 16.23 -7.92 -17.99
C VAL A 70 15.57 -6.55 -17.94
N LYS A 71 14.59 -6.30 -18.80
CA LYS A 71 13.83 -5.06 -18.81
C LYS A 71 12.35 -5.36 -19.01
N VAL A 72 11.50 -4.82 -18.15
CA VAL A 72 10.05 -4.79 -18.38
C VAL A 72 9.78 -3.73 -19.44
N THR A 73 9.19 -4.13 -20.56
CA THR A 73 8.93 -3.24 -21.71
C THR A 73 7.47 -2.83 -21.82
N SER A 74 6.56 -3.60 -21.20
CA SER A 74 5.12 -3.28 -21.15
C SER A 74 4.48 -3.93 -19.93
N HIS A 75 3.62 -3.21 -19.27
CA HIS A 75 2.75 -3.69 -18.20
C HIS A 75 1.56 -2.75 -17.98
N ALA A 76 0.54 -3.22 -17.26
CA ALA A 76 -0.58 -2.43 -16.77
C ALA A 76 -0.75 -2.57 -15.24
N GLU A 77 0.34 -2.85 -14.54
CA GLU A 77 0.35 -3.04 -13.10
C GLU A 77 -0.06 -1.77 -12.35
N THR A 78 -0.62 -1.96 -11.16
CA THR A 78 -1.11 -0.85 -10.33
C THR A 78 0.06 0.05 -9.89
N PRO A 79 0.01 1.37 -10.18
CA PRO A 79 1.04 2.30 -9.73
C PRO A 79 1.25 2.25 -8.22
N GLY A 80 2.51 2.18 -7.78
CA GLY A 80 2.90 2.08 -6.38
C GLY A 80 2.66 0.72 -5.72
N ILE A 81 2.30 -0.33 -6.50
CA ILE A 81 2.20 -1.71 -5.99
C ILE A 81 3.02 -2.67 -6.85
N GLY A 82 2.69 -2.80 -8.12
CA GLY A 82 3.43 -3.61 -9.09
C GLY A 82 4.19 -2.76 -10.09
N GLY A 83 3.62 -1.62 -10.48
CA GLY A 83 4.16 -0.61 -11.37
C GLY A 83 4.68 0.61 -10.63
N GLU A 84 5.42 1.46 -11.33
CA GLU A 84 6.03 2.66 -10.77
C GLU A 84 4.96 3.65 -10.26
N LEU A 85 5.22 4.25 -9.10
CA LEU A 85 4.48 5.41 -8.64
C LEU A 85 4.95 6.64 -9.43
N VAL A 86 4.01 7.41 -9.95
CA VAL A 86 4.30 8.67 -10.64
C VAL A 86 3.62 9.85 -9.95
N ASP A 87 4.25 11.02 -10.02
CA ASP A 87 3.70 12.27 -9.54
C ASP A 87 2.65 12.85 -10.54
N LYS A 88 2.10 14.03 -10.22
CA LYS A 88 1.11 14.74 -11.06
C LYS A 88 1.64 15.10 -12.45
N ASP A 89 2.95 15.21 -12.63
CA ASP A 89 3.62 15.58 -13.88
C ASP A 89 4.08 14.33 -14.67
N GLY A 90 3.80 13.11 -14.14
CA GLY A 90 4.16 11.83 -14.76
C GLY A 90 5.61 11.40 -14.49
N LYS A 91 6.32 12.08 -13.60
CA LYS A 91 7.69 11.71 -13.20
C LYS A 91 7.60 10.53 -12.20
N VAL A 92 8.47 9.54 -12.38
CA VAL A 92 8.59 8.42 -11.44
C VAL A 92 9.10 8.92 -10.09
N VAL A 93 8.39 8.56 -9.02
CA VAL A 93 8.75 8.88 -7.64
C VAL A 93 9.61 7.74 -7.10
N THR A 94 10.85 8.03 -6.76
CA THR A 94 11.86 7.02 -6.39
C THR A 94 12.03 6.83 -4.88
N THR A 95 11.58 7.79 -4.07
CA THR A 95 11.80 7.76 -2.60
C THR A 95 10.85 6.80 -1.88
N GLY A 96 9.87 6.25 -2.56
CA GLY A 96 8.88 5.35 -1.98
C GLY A 96 9.25 3.86 -1.98
N GLY A 97 10.48 3.52 -2.37
CA GLY A 97 10.90 2.16 -2.70
C GLY A 97 11.16 2.00 -4.20
N VAL A 98 11.48 0.80 -4.63
CA VAL A 98 11.70 0.47 -6.04
C VAL A 98 10.58 -0.43 -6.52
N ALA A 99 9.85 0.00 -7.56
CA ALA A 99 8.75 -0.77 -8.11
C ALA A 99 9.16 -2.19 -8.51
N PRO A 100 8.35 -3.21 -8.25
CA PRO A 100 8.64 -4.58 -8.64
C PRO A 100 9.04 -4.76 -10.11
N VAL A 101 8.44 -3.95 -11.01
CA VAL A 101 8.80 -3.95 -12.45
C VAL A 101 10.23 -3.46 -12.74
N GLN A 102 10.88 -2.80 -11.78
CA GLN A 102 12.29 -2.39 -11.83
C GLN A 102 13.14 -3.29 -10.95
N LEU A 103 12.75 -3.49 -9.69
CA LEU A 103 13.53 -4.23 -8.69
C LEU A 103 13.76 -5.69 -9.09
N ILE A 104 12.74 -6.42 -9.53
CA ILE A 104 12.88 -7.84 -9.84
C ILE A 104 13.81 -8.11 -11.03
N PRO A 105 13.75 -7.36 -12.14
CA PRO A 105 14.75 -7.42 -13.19
C PRO A 105 16.18 -7.23 -12.69
N GLU A 106 16.43 -6.22 -11.85
CA GLU A 106 17.75 -5.92 -11.30
C GLU A 106 18.26 -7.05 -10.40
N GLU A 107 17.44 -7.56 -9.50
CA GLU A 107 17.81 -8.66 -8.59
C GLU A 107 18.07 -9.98 -9.36
N ILE A 108 17.29 -10.28 -10.41
CA ILE A 108 17.54 -11.46 -11.28
C ILE A 108 18.92 -11.36 -11.92
N VAL A 109 19.28 -10.22 -12.48
CA VAL A 109 20.58 -10.00 -13.13
C VAL A 109 21.71 -10.04 -12.12
N LYS A 110 21.57 -9.34 -11.00
CA LYS A 110 22.56 -9.26 -9.93
C LYS A 110 22.90 -10.64 -9.33
N HIS A 111 21.89 -11.45 -9.06
CA HIS A 111 22.05 -12.75 -8.44
C HIS A 111 22.15 -13.91 -9.44
N GLN A 112 21.95 -13.65 -10.74
CA GLN A 112 21.87 -14.69 -11.77
C GLN A 112 20.91 -15.81 -11.32
N SER A 113 19.73 -15.41 -10.80
CA SER A 113 18.78 -16.33 -10.19
C SER A 113 17.32 -15.90 -10.41
N LEU A 114 16.46 -16.88 -10.68
CA LEU A 114 15.01 -16.75 -10.69
C LEU A 114 14.41 -17.00 -9.29
N SER A 115 15.24 -17.35 -8.30
CA SER A 115 14.82 -17.57 -6.91
C SER A 115 14.94 -16.32 -6.05
N VAL A 116 15.05 -15.13 -6.65
CA VAL A 116 14.95 -13.85 -5.91
C VAL A 116 13.63 -13.77 -5.18
N ASP A 117 13.59 -13.06 -4.05
CA ASP A 117 12.38 -12.94 -3.24
C ASP A 117 11.21 -12.30 -4.00
N ASN A 118 10.02 -12.58 -3.55
CA ASN A 118 8.84 -11.89 -4.03
C ASN A 118 8.67 -10.58 -3.26
N VAL A 119 8.30 -9.53 -3.97
CA VAL A 119 7.92 -8.27 -3.33
C VAL A 119 6.58 -8.45 -2.63
N THR A 120 6.54 -8.17 -1.33
CA THR A 120 5.32 -8.24 -0.53
C THR A 120 4.29 -7.27 -1.08
N GLY A 121 3.06 -7.75 -1.27
CA GLY A 121 1.97 -6.97 -1.88
C GLY A 121 1.93 -7.06 -3.42
N ALA A 122 3.03 -7.43 -4.10
CA ALA A 122 3.12 -7.53 -5.56
C ALA A 122 3.55 -8.93 -6.04
N THR A 123 3.10 -9.97 -5.37
CA THR A 123 3.48 -11.37 -5.67
C THR A 123 3.11 -11.79 -7.08
N ILE A 124 1.96 -11.34 -7.61
CA ILE A 124 1.49 -11.67 -8.96
C ILE A 124 2.42 -11.03 -9.99
N THR A 125 2.71 -9.74 -9.87
CA THR A 125 3.66 -9.01 -10.74
C THR A 125 5.04 -9.66 -10.73
N THR A 126 5.56 -9.96 -9.53
CA THR A 126 6.85 -10.63 -9.36
C THR A 126 6.86 -12.01 -10.06
N GLY A 127 5.79 -12.79 -9.88
CA GLY A 127 5.61 -14.09 -10.52
C GLY A 127 5.54 -14.01 -12.05
N ALA A 128 4.86 -12.99 -12.58
CA ALA A 128 4.76 -12.72 -14.01
C ALA A 128 6.14 -12.41 -14.61
N ILE A 129 6.90 -11.51 -13.99
CA ILE A 129 8.26 -11.17 -14.44
C ILE A 129 9.15 -12.42 -14.48
N LYS A 130 9.21 -13.19 -13.39
CA LYS A 130 10.01 -14.43 -13.31
C LYS A 130 9.58 -15.45 -14.36
N THR A 131 8.27 -15.57 -14.62
CA THR A 131 7.72 -16.49 -15.62
C THR A 131 8.13 -16.05 -17.03
N ALA A 132 8.00 -14.78 -17.35
CA ALA A 132 8.40 -14.23 -18.63
C ALA A 132 9.91 -14.39 -18.86
N VAL A 133 10.75 -14.11 -17.87
CA VAL A 133 12.21 -14.34 -17.97
C VAL A 133 12.54 -15.82 -18.18
N LYS A 134 11.85 -16.72 -17.46
CA LYS A 134 11.99 -18.18 -17.66
C LYS A 134 11.69 -18.59 -19.12
N ASP A 135 10.65 -18.01 -19.70
CA ASP A 135 10.27 -18.35 -21.08
C ASP A 135 11.23 -17.73 -22.12
N ALA A 136 11.79 -16.55 -21.84
CA ALA A 136 12.87 -15.97 -22.66
C ALA A 136 14.14 -16.84 -22.64
N ILE A 137 14.53 -17.38 -21.47
CA ILE A 137 15.66 -18.33 -21.34
C ILE A 137 15.41 -19.59 -22.18
N LYS A 138 14.21 -20.15 -22.16
CA LYS A 138 13.83 -21.32 -23.00
C LYS A 138 13.91 -20.99 -24.48
N GLN A 139 13.46 -19.80 -24.91
CA GLN A 139 13.58 -19.35 -26.31
C GLN A 139 15.05 -19.28 -26.75
N ALA A 140 15.94 -18.90 -25.82
CA ALA A 140 17.40 -18.91 -26.06
C ALA A 140 17.99 -20.34 -26.11
N GLY A 141 17.20 -21.40 -25.85
CA GLY A 141 17.67 -22.78 -25.79
C GLY A 141 18.32 -23.14 -24.45
N GLY A 142 18.24 -22.28 -23.44
CA GLY A 142 18.76 -22.49 -22.09
C GLY A 142 17.84 -23.31 -21.22
N ASP A 143 18.39 -23.79 -20.09
CA ASP A 143 17.65 -24.45 -19.03
C ASP A 143 17.35 -23.43 -17.90
N PRO A 144 16.10 -23.01 -17.68
CA PRO A 144 15.77 -22.09 -16.58
C PRO A 144 16.10 -22.65 -15.20
N ASP A 145 16.18 -23.94 -15.02
CA ASP A 145 16.47 -24.55 -13.73
C ASP A 145 17.95 -24.33 -13.33
N ALA A 146 18.83 -24.04 -14.28
CA ALA A 146 20.19 -23.59 -14.00
C ALA A 146 20.27 -22.24 -13.26
N PHE A 147 19.20 -21.46 -13.33
CA PHE A 147 19.03 -20.16 -12.65
C PHE A 147 18.18 -20.24 -11.38
N LYS A 148 17.89 -21.43 -10.86
CA LYS A 148 17.23 -21.63 -9.56
C LYS A 148 18.25 -21.75 -8.44
N LYS A 149 19.07 -20.72 -8.27
CA LYS A 149 20.07 -20.65 -7.19
C LYS A 149 19.46 -19.98 -5.99
N GLU A 150 19.75 -20.48 -4.80
CA GLU A 150 19.39 -19.79 -3.56
C GLU A 150 20.07 -18.42 -3.51
N VAL A 151 19.31 -17.42 -3.10
CA VAL A 151 19.78 -16.03 -2.97
C VAL A 151 19.96 -15.74 -1.49
N THR A 152 21.14 -15.28 -1.12
CA THR A 152 21.43 -14.80 0.23
C THR A 152 21.51 -13.28 0.19
N TYR A 153 20.70 -12.62 1.00
CA TYR A 153 20.72 -11.18 1.17
C TYR A 153 21.59 -10.81 2.38
N GLU A 154 22.24 -9.67 2.30
CA GLU A 154 23.00 -9.13 3.43
C GLU A 154 22.06 -8.71 4.56
N ASP A 155 22.48 -8.93 5.81
CA ASP A 155 21.75 -8.44 6.97
C ASP A 155 21.69 -6.91 6.95
N ARG A 156 20.52 -6.36 7.28
CA ARG A 156 20.35 -4.92 7.41
C ARG A 156 21.14 -4.40 8.61
N LYS A 157 21.74 -3.22 8.45
CA LYS A 157 22.41 -2.53 9.55
C LYS A 157 21.39 -1.94 10.51
N ASP A 158 21.77 -1.82 11.78
CA ASP A 158 21.00 -1.08 12.76
C ASP A 158 20.84 0.39 12.32
N VAL A 159 19.65 0.93 12.53
CA VAL A 159 19.32 2.33 12.22
C VAL A 159 18.87 3.01 13.50
N GLU A 160 19.40 4.24 13.72
CA GLU A 160 19.01 5.10 14.83
C GLU A 160 18.24 6.31 14.31
N ALA A 161 17.13 6.65 14.95
CA ALA A 161 16.28 7.79 14.61
C ALA A 161 15.63 8.38 15.87
N ASP A 162 15.18 9.64 15.80
CA ASP A 162 14.40 10.27 16.89
C ASP A 162 13.04 9.60 17.06
N VAL A 163 12.41 9.19 15.93
CA VAL A 163 11.11 8.55 15.91
C VAL A 163 11.09 7.42 14.87
N VAL A 164 10.51 6.30 15.27
CA VAL A 164 10.23 5.18 14.36
C VAL A 164 8.73 5.16 14.03
N VAL A 165 8.42 5.23 12.75
CA VAL A 165 7.05 5.10 12.22
C VAL A 165 6.88 3.69 11.66
N VAL A 166 5.91 2.93 12.17
CA VAL A 166 5.63 1.58 11.71
C VAL A 166 4.44 1.60 10.76
N GLY A 167 4.71 1.32 9.50
CA GLY A 167 3.77 1.35 8.38
C GLY A 167 3.91 2.61 7.53
N GLY A 168 4.25 2.43 6.25
CA GLY A 168 4.37 3.48 5.23
C GLY A 168 3.07 3.77 4.48
N GLY A 169 1.89 3.51 5.09
CA GLY A 169 0.60 3.92 4.53
C GLY A 169 0.32 5.41 4.77
N GLY A 170 -0.84 5.91 4.30
CA GLY A 170 -1.18 7.34 4.37
C GLY A 170 -1.03 7.97 5.76
N ALA A 171 -1.45 7.29 6.83
CA ALA A 171 -1.32 7.81 8.20
C ALA A 171 0.13 7.85 8.67
N GLY A 172 0.91 6.80 8.38
CA GLY A 172 2.32 6.75 8.74
C GLY A 172 3.12 7.80 8.00
N LEU A 173 2.88 7.95 6.70
CA LEU A 173 3.55 8.96 5.88
C LEU A 173 3.21 10.40 6.32
N ALA A 174 1.93 10.68 6.60
CA ALA A 174 1.54 11.98 7.14
C ALA A 174 2.26 12.29 8.46
N SER A 175 2.33 11.30 9.37
CA SER A 175 3.07 11.43 10.63
C SER A 175 4.56 11.65 10.42
N ALA A 176 5.16 10.91 9.49
CA ALA A 176 6.59 11.03 9.17
C ALA A 176 6.91 12.43 8.61
N VAL A 177 6.09 12.92 7.66
CA VAL A 177 6.29 14.26 7.07
C VAL A 177 6.15 15.36 8.12
N GLU A 178 5.14 15.28 9.00
CA GLU A 178 4.97 16.24 10.09
C GLU A 178 6.19 16.23 11.03
N LEU A 179 6.70 15.07 11.39
CA LEU A 179 7.91 14.94 12.21
C LEU A 179 9.14 15.55 11.52
N LEU A 180 9.31 15.29 10.23
CA LEU A 180 10.40 15.85 9.42
C LEU A 180 10.31 17.39 9.33
N GLN A 181 9.10 17.93 9.14
CA GLN A 181 8.83 19.38 9.17
C GLN A 181 9.20 20.01 10.53
N ASN A 182 9.05 19.24 11.61
CA ASN A 182 9.46 19.62 12.97
C ASN A 182 10.93 19.28 13.28
N GLY A 183 11.74 18.96 12.27
CA GLY A 183 13.19 18.81 12.37
C GLY A 183 13.68 17.49 12.94
N LYS A 184 12.82 16.47 13.09
CA LYS A 184 13.17 15.15 13.61
C LYS A 184 13.83 14.29 12.53
N ASN A 185 14.65 13.32 12.95
CA ASN A 185 15.10 12.22 12.12
C ASN A 185 14.11 11.07 12.27
N VAL A 186 13.66 10.50 11.15
CA VAL A 186 12.57 9.52 11.13
C VAL A 186 13.01 8.23 10.43
N ALA A 187 12.77 7.10 11.05
CA ALA A 187 12.83 5.79 10.38
C ALA A 187 11.41 5.30 10.12
N ILE A 188 11.12 4.95 8.87
CA ILE A 188 9.84 4.38 8.46
C ILE A 188 10.07 2.89 8.19
N ILE A 189 9.30 2.03 8.85
CA ILE A 189 9.34 0.58 8.63
C ILE A 189 8.10 0.19 7.82
N GLU A 190 8.32 -0.27 6.57
CA GLU A 190 7.25 -0.74 5.69
C GLU A 190 7.52 -2.20 5.29
N LYS A 191 6.51 -3.07 5.45
CA LYS A 191 6.64 -4.49 5.10
C LYS A 191 6.52 -4.78 3.61
N ALA A 192 5.88 -3.87 2.86
CA ALA A 192 5.76 -3.97 1.40
C ALA A 192 7.02 -3.43 0.71
N GLY A 193 7.19 -3.72 -0.57
CA GLY A 193 8.32 -3.21 -1.36
C GLY A 193 8.24 -1.71 -1.62
N GLU A 194 7.06 -1.11 -1.47
CA GLU A 194 6.79 0.31 -1.68
C GLU A 194 5.90 0.87 -0.58
N ILE A 195 6.00 2.17 -0.35
CA ILE A 195 5.10 2.90 0.56
C ILE A 195 3.72 3.10 -0.08
N GLY A 196 2.73 3.42 0.76
CA GLY A 196 1.39 3.83 0.34
C GLY A 196 0.28 2.94 0.88
N GLY A 197 0.50 1.64 0.96
CA GLY A 197 -0.49 0.69 1.47
C GLY A 197 -1.85 0.84 0.78
N ASP A 198 -2.94 0.61 1.50
CA ASP A 198 -4.31 0.73 0.96
C ASP A 198 -4.67 2.17 0.54
N THR A 199 -3.91 3.18 0.95
CA THR A 199 -4.12 4.56 0.49
C THR A 199 -3.91 4.69 -1.01
N LEU A 200 -3.01 3.93 -1.62
CA LEU A 200 -2.79 3.95 -3.08
C LEU A 200 -4.05 3.58 -3.87
N VAL A 201 -4.85 2.66 -3.36
CA VAL A 201 -6.05 2.12 -4.04
C VAL A 201 -7.35 2.70 -3.51
N CYS A 202 -7.31 3.71 -2.65
CA CYS A 202 -8.50 4.38 -2.13
C CYS A 202 -9.21 5.24 -3.19
N GLY A 203 -10.42 5.72 -2.87
CA GLY A 203 -11.24 6.54 -3.77
C GLY A 203 -10.71 7.95 -4.04
N ALA A 204 -9.53 8.32 -3.56
CA ALA A 204 -8.90 9.63 -3.74
C ALA A 204 -9.73 10.82 -3.26
N ILE A 205 -10.48 10.63 -2.19
CA ILE A 205 -11.37 11.64 -1.61
C ILE A 205 -10.92 12.04 -0.21
N TYR A 206 -11.11 13.33 0.11
CA TYR A 206 -10.85 13.91 1.41
C TYR A 206 -12.07 14.70 1.90
N ASN A 207 -12.57 14.42 3.08
CA ASN A 207 -13.76 15.07 3.61
C ASN A 207 -13.37 16.19 4.59
N ALA A 208 -13.71 17.43 4.24
CA ALA A 208 -13.55 18.59 5.11
C ALA A 208 -14.62 19.64 4.81
N PRO A 209 -15.18 20.33 5.82
CA PRO A 209 -15.95 21.54 5.58
C PRO A 209 -15.08 22.60 4.92
N ASP A 210 -15.53 23.15 3.80
CA ASP A 210 -14.80 24.19 3.05
C ASP A 210 -15.67 25.44 2.89
N PRO A 211 -15.40 26.52 3.64
CA PRO A 211 -16.20 27.72 3.60
C PRO A 211 -16.22 28.43 2.24
N ALA A 212 -15.18 28.24 1.40
CA ALA A 212 -15.13 28.84 0.08
C ALA A 212 -15.97 28.04 -0.93
N LEU A 213 -15.79 26.73 -0.98
CA LEU A 213 -16.48 25.88 -1.95
C LEU A 213 -17.95 25.63 -1.60
N GLN A 214 -18.32 25.68 -0.31
CA GLN A 214 -19.71 25.58 0.15
C GLN A 214 -20.63 26.64 -0.49
N GLN A 215 -20.09 27.84 -0.77
CA GLN A 215 -20.86 28.93 -1.38
C GLN A 215 -21.34 28.61 -2.81
N HIS A 216 -20.73 27.63 -3.45
CA HIS A 216 -21.06 27.18 -4.80
C HIS A 216 -21.98 25.95 -4.83
N ALA A 217 -22.42 25.47 -3.67
CA ALA A 217 -23.33 24.34 -3.54
C ALA A 217 -24.67 24.79 -2.93
N GLU A 218 -25.77 24.22 -3.39
CA GLU A 218 -27.10 24.57 -2.91
C GLU A 218 -27.59 23.63 -1.81
N MET A 219 -28.36 24.19 -0.90
CA MET A 219 -29.00 23.49 0.21
C MET A 219 -30.42 23.02 -0.17
N SER A 220 -30.60 21.74 -0.46
CA SER A 220 -31.93 21.18 -0.71
C SER A 220 -32.76 21.04 0.58
N ASP A 221 -34.07 20.97 0.46
CA ASP A 221 -34.98 20.79 1.63
C ASP A 221 -34.74 19.43 2.31
N ALA A 222 -34.36 18.39 1.57
CA ALA A 222 -34.01 17.09 2.15
C ALA A 222 -32.77 17.20 3.04
N VAL A 223 -31.80 17.99 2.64
CA VAL A 223 -30.55 18.24 3.39
C VAL A 223 -30.86 19.05 4.66
N LYS A 224 -31.70 20.10 4.58
CA LYS A 224 -32.17 20.87 5.75
C LYS A 224 -32.85 19.97 6.78
N THR A 225 -33.73 19.08 6.33
CA THR A 225 -34.40 18.11 7.20
C THR A 225 -33.44 17.20 7.95
N THR A 226 -32.29 16.88 7.37
CA THR A 226 -31.26 16.06 8.03
C THR A 226 -30.65 16.79 9.23
N ILE A 227 -30.36 18.09 9.08
CA ILE A 227 -29.85 18.92 10.17
C ILE A 227 -30.93 19.02 11.28
N GLU A 228 -32.14 19.36 10.89
CA GLU A 228 -33.25 19.56 11.85
C GLU A 228 -33.56 18.30 12.67
N LYS A 229 -33.47 17.12 12.07
CA LYS A 229 -33.58 15.84 12.77
C LYS A 229 -32.47 15.63 13.79
N ALA A 230 -31.23 15.90 13.40
CA ALA A 230 -30.10 15.77 14.31
C ALA A 230 -30.20 16.74 15.50
N LEU A 231 -30.63 17.97 15.25
CA LEU A 231 -30.83 18.99 16.29
C LEU A 231 -32.02 18.68 17.24
N ALA A 232 -33.02 17.93 16.76
CA ALA A 232 -34.18 17.52 17.58
C ALA A 232 -33.89 16.27 18.43
N GLU A 233 -32.72 15.68 18.35
CA GLU A 233 -32.37 14.52 19.16
C GLU A 233 -32.28 14.85 20.64
N THR A 234 -32.73 13.91 21.48
CA THR A 234 -32.51 14.02 22.93
C THR A 234 -31.04 13.74 23.24
N PRO A 235 -30.33 14.69 23.87
CA PRO A 235 -28.95 14.47 24.24
C PRO A 235 -28.79 13.27 25.20
N ILE A 236 -27.75 12.45 24.95
CA ILE A 236 -27.47 11.29 25.81
C ILE A 236 -26.40 11.57 26.88
N ASN A 237 -25.69 12.69 26.76
CA ASN A 237 -24.70 13.20 27.71
C ASN A 237 -24.44 14.70 27.48
N ASP A 238 -23.68 15.32 28.38
CA ASP A 238 -23.37 16.77 28.34
C ASP A 238 -22.56 17.17 27.09
N GLN A 239 -21.64 16.35 26.61
CA GLN A 239 -20.88 16.63 25.39
C GLN A 239 -21.78 16.64 24.15
N HIS A 240 -22.74 15.72 24.07
CA HIS A 240 -23.76 15.72 23.01
C HIS A 240 -24.64 16.95 23.07
N ALA A 241 -25.11 17.31 24.27
CA ALA A 241 -25.92 18.51 24.47
C ALA A 241 -25.18 19.78 24.04
N ALA A 242 -23.91 19.91 24.41
CA ALA A 242 -23.08 21.05 24.03
C ALA A 242 -22.89 21.13 22.51
N LEU A 243 -22.60 20.02 21.85
CA LEU A 243 -22.39 19.99 20.40
C LEU A 243 -23.67 20.29 19.62
N ILE A 244 -24.84 19.78 20.08
CA ILE A 244 -26.16 20.15 19.51
C ILE A 244 -26.37 21.67 19.65
N ALA A 245 -26.10 22.25 20.82
CA ALA A 245 -26.27 23.68 21.04
C ALA A 245 -25.35 24.54 20.13
N GLU A 246 -24.10 24.16 19.93
CA GLU A 246 -23.19 24.82 19.01
C GLU A 246 -23.71 24.79 17.57
N VAL A 247 -24.13 23.64 17.08
CA VAL A 247 -24.68 23.48 15.71
C VAL A 247 -26.02 24.22 15.58
N GLN A 248 -26.89 24.20 16.62
CA GLN A 248 -28.14 24.92 16.63
C GLN A 248 -27.94 26.43 16.46
N ALA A 249 -26.99 27.00 17.22
CA ALA A 249 -26.68 28.43 17.12
C ALA A 249 -26.17 28.80 15.70
N GLN A 250 -25.34 27.96 15.09
CA GLN A 250 -24.87 28.16 13.71
C GLN A 250 -26.01 28.04 12.69
N TRP A 251 -26.90 27.05 12.88
CA TRP A 251 -28.06 26.84 12.02
C TRP A 251 -29.06 27.99 12.08
N ASP A 252 -29.31 28.55 13.28
CA ASP A 252 -30.18 29.70 13.45
C ASP A 252 -29.57 30.96 12.83
N ALA A 253 -28.28 31.18 12.96
CA ALA A 253 -27.57 32.28 12.29
C ALA A 253 -27.61 32.15 10.77
N TYR A 254 -27.41 30.93 10.23
CA TYR A 254 -27.53 30.64 8.80
C TYR A 254 -28.93 30.98 8.26
N LYS A 255 -29.99 30.55 8.96
CA LYS A 255 -31.40 30.89 8.59
C LYS A 255 -31.69 32.39 8.69
N ALA A 256 -31.23 33.03 9.76
CA ALA A 256 -31.44 34.47 9.98
C ALA A 256 -30.72 35.32 8.90
N ALA A 257 -29.63 34.84 8.37
CA ALA A 257 -28.91 35.48 7.25
C ALA A 257 -29.58 35.24 5.88
N GLY A 258 -30.64 34.44 5.81
CA GLY A 258 -31.34 34.11 4.56
C GLY A 258 -30.44 33.33 3.55
N ARG A 259 -29.46 32.62 4.01
CA ARG A 259 -28.52 31.84 3.16
C ARG A 259 -29.24 30.67 2.49
N THR A 260 -28.80 30.34 1.27
CA THR A 260 -29.30 29.21 0.46
C THR A 260 -28.20 28.28 0.01
N ASP A 261 -26.96 28.66 0.22
CA ASP A 261 -25.77 27.86 -0.04
C ASP A 261 -25.65 26.70 0.96
N LEU A 262 -24.78 25.75 0.71
CA LEU A 262 -24.63 24.58 1.56
C LEU A 262 -24.17 24.98 2.97
N PHE A 263 -24.97 24.60 3.97
CA PHE A 263 -24.55 24.69 5.38
C PHE A 263 -23.57 23.56 5.71
N ASP A 264 -22.39 23.91 6.17
CA ASP A 264 -21.46 22.96 6.77
C ASP A 264 -20.56 23.68 7.77
N SER A 265 -20.08 22.93 8.76
CA SER A 265 -19.12 23.38 9.77
C SER A 265 -18.42 22.18 10.38
N LYS A 266 -17.29 22.42 11.07
CA LYS A 266 -16.59 21.38 11.79
C LYS A 266 -17.44 20.75 12.90
N GLU A 267 -18.30 21.55 13.54
CA GLU A 267 -19.24 21.10 14.55
C GLU A 267 -20.35 20.21 13.95
N TRP A 268 -20.93 20.63 12.83
CA TRP A 268 -21.88 19.80 12.10
C TRP A 268 -21.24 18.50 11.59
N TYR A 269 -20.02 18.57 11.08
CA TYR A 269 -19.27 17.39 10.66
C TYR A 269 -19.05 16.41 11.81
N ALA A 270 -18.67 16.91 13.01
CA ALA A 270 -18.49 16.08 14.19
C ALA A 270 -19.82 15.47 14.67
N LEU A 271 -20.88 16.27 14.76
CA LEU A 271 -22.20 15.80 15.21
C LEU A 271 -22.74 14.71 14.28
N GLN A 272 -22.72 14.95 12.98
CA GLN A 272 -23.16 14.01 11.95
C GLN A 272 -22.34 12.72 11.98
N THR A 273 -21.02 12.82 12.06
CA THR A 273 -20.11 11.66 12.11
C THR A 273 -20.40 10.80 13.34
N TRP A 274 -20.57 11.44 14.50
CA TRP A 274 -20.80 10.73 15.75
C TRP A 274 -22.20 10.07 15.82
N ILE A 275 -23.24 10.76 15.35
CA ILE A 275 -24.59 10.20 15.29
C ILE A 275 -24.64 8.98 14.37
N ASN A 276 -24.05 9.07 13.17
CA ASN A 276 -24.05 7.98 12.19
C ASN A 276 -23.09 6.83 12.55
N GLY A 277 -22.20 7.05 13.52
CA GLY A 277 -21.40 6.01 14.16
C GLY A 277 -22.06 5.43 15.41
N ASP A 278 -23.39 5.45 15.49
CA ASP A 278 -24.20 4.92 16.60
C ASP A 278 -23.85 5.51 17.98
N LYS A 279 -23.18 6.66 18.00
CA LYS A 279 -22.78 7.39 19.22
C LYS A 279 -21.86 6.58 20.17
N VAL A 280 -21.16 5.57 19.64
CA VAL A 280 -20.27 4.68 20.43
C VAL A 280 -18.82 5.17 20.48
N ALA A 281 -18.43 6.02 19.51
CA ALA A 281 -17.08 6.56 19.47
C ALA A 281 -16.84 7.58 20.60
N ASN A 282 -15.58 7.75 21.01
CA ASN A 282 -15.17 8.84 21.88
C ASN A 282 -15.36 10.17 21.12
N LEU A 283 -16.26 11.04 21.61
CA LEU A 283 -16.62 12.29 20.92
C LEU A 283 -15.44 13.27 20.84
N ASP A 284 -14.52 13.27 21.79
CA ASP A 284 -13.35 14.15 21.73
C ASP A 284 -12.42 13.74 20.57
N LEU A 285 -12.27 12.44 20.30
CA LEU A 285 -11.51 11.95 19.14
C LEU A 285 -12.23 12.28 17.81
N VAL A 286 -13.54 12.17 17.77
CA VAL A 286 -14.33 12.60 16.59
C VAL A 286 -14.16 14.10 16.35
N LYS A 287 -14.25 14.93 17.41
CA LYS A 287 -13.98 16.37 17.32
C LYS A 287 -12.55 16.65 16.86
N ALA A 288 -11.55 15.93 17.39
CA ALA A 288 -10.17 16.09 16.96
C ALA A 288 -9.99 15.85 15.44
N LEU A 289 -10.61 14.81 14.89
CA LEU A 289 -10.64 14.56 13.45
C LEU A 289 -11.35 15.68 12.68
N CYS A 290 -12.62 15.94 13.02
CA CYS A 290 -13.49 16.81 12.22
C CYS A 290 -13.08 18.28 12.30
N TYR A 291 -12.56 18.74 13.44
CA TYR A 291 -12.16 20.13 13.66
C TYR A 291 -10.83 20.48 12.98
N ASN A 292 -9.99 19.49 12.74
CA ASN A 292 -8.71 19.69 12.07
C ASN A 292 -8.72 19.22 10.59
N ALA A 293 -9.84 18.69 10.09
CA ALA A 293 -9.91 18.14 8.74
C ALA A 293 -9.57 19.19 7.67
N PHE A 294 -10.09 20.42 7.77
CA PHE A 294 -9.81 21.47 6.80
C PHE A 294 -8.35 21.94 6.88
N GLY A 295 -7.80 22.10 8.08
CA GLY A 295 -6.37 22.39 8.24
C GLY A 295 -5.45 21.29 7.66
N GLY A 296 -5.86 20.03 7.76
CA GLY A 296 -5.16 18.91 7.11
C GLY A 296 -5.26 18.96 5.57
N TYR A 297 -6.40 19.39 5.05
CA TYR A 297 -6.58 19.64 3.61
C TYR A 297 -5.62 20.74 3.13
N GLU A 298 -5.63 21.90 3.77
CA GLU A 298 -4.73 23.02 3.44
C GLU A 298 -3.24 22.62 3.55
N TRP A 299 -2.90 21.82 4.58
CA TRP A 299 -1.54 21.33 4.79
C TRP A 299 -1.06 20.45 3.62
N ILE A 300 -1.87 19.51 3.15
CA ILE A 300 -1.47 18.63 2.05
C ILE A 300 -1.46 19.37 0.70
N GLU A 301 -2.36 20.35 0.49
CA GLU A 301 -2.30 21.24 -0.68
C GLU A 301 -1.01 22.08 -0.68
N SER A 302 -0.56 22.56 0.47
CA SER A 302 0.68 23.32 0.60
C SER A 302 1.93 22.54 0.19
N MET A 303 1.83 21.21 0.17
CA MET A 303 2.89 20.30 -0.28
C MET A 303 2.76 19.91 -1.76
N GLY A 304 1.73 20.38 -2.46
CA GLY A 304 1.55 20.15 -3.89
C GLY A 304 0.42 19.19 -4.27
N MET A 305 -0.37 18.72 -3.29
CA MET A 305 -1.60 17.98 -3.60
C MET A 305 -2.58 18.85 -4.37
N THR A 306 -3.24 18.30 -5.36
CA THR A 306 -4.23 19.02 -6.15
C THR A 306 -5.58 18.34 -6.10
N PHE A 307 -6.62 19.14 -5.89
CA PHE A 307 -8.01 18.72 -5.87
C PHE A 307 -8.82 19.41 -6.97
N GLN A 308 -10.00 18.86 -7.26
CA GLN A 308 -10.96 19.52 -8.13
C GLN A 308 -11.49 20.78 -7.43
N ASP A 309 -11.72 21.84 -8.18
CA ASP A 309 -12.28 23.12 -7.67
C ASP A 309 -13.78 23.03 -7.43
N LYS A 310 -14.18 22.03 -6.66
CA LYS A 310 -15.57 21.80 -6.20
C LYS A 310 -15.61 20.76 -5.11
N ILE A 311 -16.59 20.88 -4.23
CA ILE A 311 -16.96 19.81 -3.31
C ILE A 311 -18.06 18.93 -3.90
N SER A 312 -18.03 17.65 -3.56
CA SER A 312 -19.01 16.65 -3.97
C SER A 312 -19.50 15.83 -2.77
N GLN A 313 -20.44 14.93 -3.02
CA GLN A 313 -20.80 13.89 -2.07
C GLN A 313 -20.22 12.57 -2.60
N GLY A 314 -19.10 12.14 -2.05
CA GLY A 314 -18.48 10.87 -2.41
C GLY A 314 -19.33 9.67 -1.99
N ALA A 315 -19.09 8.50 -2.59
CA ALA A 315 -19.75 7.26 -2.20
C ALA A 315 -19.49 6.97 -0.71
N GLY A 316 -20.56 6.76 0.04
CA GLY A 316 -20.51 6.58 1.51
C GLY A 316 -20.35 7.86 2.32
N SER A 317 -20.19 9.03 1.70
CA SER A 317 -20.18 10.31 2.40
C SER A 317 -21.60 10.70 2.84
N LEU A 318 -21.71 11.20 4.06
CA LEU A 318 -22.99 11.64 4.63
C LEU A 318 -23.35 13.08 4.24
N TRP A 319 -22.40 13.83 3.65
CA TRP A 319 -22.55 15.24 3.33
C TRP A 319 -21.73 15.65 2.12
N GLN A 320 -22.10 16.74 1.48
CA GLN A 320 -21.36 17.30 0.35
C GLN A 320 -20.16 18.12 0.86
N ARG A 321 -19.10 17.43 1.30
CA ARG A 321 -17.82 18.00 1.77
C ARG A 321 -16.60 17.27 1.24
N THR A 322 -16.80 16.53 0.17
CA THR A 322 -15.75 15.68 -0.40
C THR A 322 -14.94 16.45 -1.42
N HIS A 323 -13.65 16.61 -1.14
CA HIS A 323 -12.63 17.05 -2.09
C HIS A 323 -12.10 15.83 -2.83
N THR A 324 -12.09 15.87 -4.14
CA THR A 324 -11.63 14.75 -4.98
C THR A 324 -10.29 15.11 -5.59
N SER A 325 -9.29 14.26 -5.42
CA SER A 325 -7.97 14.41 -6.06
C SER A 325 -8.10 14.51 -7.58
N THR A 326 -7.22 15.29 -8.20
CA THR A 326 -7.08 15.33 -9.66
C THR A 326 -6.28 14.12 -10.18
N MET A 327 -5.56 13.42 -9.31
CA MET A 327 -4.82 12.21 -9.64
C MET A 327 -5.68 10.95 -9.45
N LYS A 328 -5.31 9.89 -10.17
CA LYS A 328 -6.04 8.63 -10.14
C LYS A 328 -5.86 7.92 -8.80
N MET A 329 -6.96 7.46 -8.21
CA MET A 329 -6.95 6.74 -6.93
C MET A 329 -6.21 7.56 -5.83
N GLY A 330 -5.65 6.93 -4.83
CA GLY A 330 -4.90 7.60 -3.77
C GLY A 330 -3.45 7.95 -4.10
N THR A 331 -3.01 7.77 -5.35
CA THR A 331 -1.63 8.01 -5.75
C THR A 331 -1.17 9.45 -5.50
N GLY A 332 -2.08 10.43 -5.61
CA GLY A 332 -1.77 11.84 -5.33
C GLY A 332 -1.32 12.09 -3.90
N PHE A 333 -1.96 11.44 -2.92
CA PHE A 333 -1.54 11.56 -1.52
C PHE A 333 -0.16 10.98 -1.30
N ILE A 334 0.10 9.80 -1.88
CA ILE A 334 1.37 9.09 -1.66
C ILE A 334 2.52 9.76 -2.39
N SER A 335 2.31 10.25 -3.64
CA SER A 335 3.36 10.97 -4.36
C SER A 335 3.80 12.24 -3.63
N VAL A 336 2.85 13.01 -3.09
CA VAL A 336 3.17 14.22 -2.32
C VAL A 336 3.99 13.88 -1.06
N TYR A 337 3.63 12.83 -0.35
CA TYR A 337 4.43 12.41 0.81
C TYR A 337 5.81 11.90 0.40
N ALA A 338 5.92 11.12 -0.67
CA ALA A 338 7.19 10.63 -1.19
C ALA A 338 8.11 11.77 -1.63
N ASP A 339 7.58 12.79 -2.32
CA ASP A 339 8.32 14.00 -2.68
C ASP A 339 8.84 14.74 -1.43
N MET A 340 8.05 14.76 -0.35
CA MET A 340 8.50 15.33 0.91
C MET A 340 9.59 14.48 1.56
N LEU A 341 9.52 13.15 1.54
CA LEU A 341 10.60 12.30 2.01
C LEU A 341 11.88 12.56 1.22
N GLU A 342 11.80 12.67 -0.12
CA GLU A 342 12.95 13.03 -0.97
C GLU A 342 13.55 14.38 -0.57
N LYS A 343 12.72 15.38 -0.34
CA LYS A 343 13.14 16.72 0.08
C LYS A 343 13.92 16.72 1.41
N TYR A 344 13.55 15.84 2.34
CA TYR A 344 14.22 15.74 3.64
C TYR A 344 15.43 14.80 3.63
N GLY A 345 15.62 13.99 2.59
CA GLY A 345 16.83 13.21 2.31
C GLY A 345 17.36 12.44 3.52
N ASP A 346 18.54 12.84 3.99
CA ASP A 346 19.27 12.15 5.08
C ASP A 346 18.54 12.10 6.43
N LYS A 347 17.46 12.86 6.61
CA LYS A 347 16.64 12.84 7.84
C LYS A 347 15.61 11.72 7.88
N VAL A 348 15.44 11.01 6.79
CA VAL A 348 14.51 9.89 6.71
C VAL A 348 15.20 8.62 6.22
N THR A 349 14.92 7.52 6.89
CA THR A 349 15.35 6.18 6.46
C THR A 349 14.13 5.31 6.25
N LEU A 350 14.00 4.75 5.07
CA LEU A 350 12.95 3.76 4.74
C LEU A 350 13.55 2.35 4.85
N LEU A 351 12.86 1.47 5.61
CA LEU A 351 13.28 0.10 5.93
C LEU A 351 12.21 -0.91 5.55
#